data_f4414e74d95eaf99db2c74903ba4d666
#
_entry.id   f4414e74d95eaf99db2c74903ba4d666
#
_cell.length_a   1.000
_cell.length_b   1.000
_cell.length_c   1.000
_cell.angle_alpha   90.00
_cell.angle_beta   90.00
_cell.angle_gamma   90.00
#
_symmetry.space_group_name_H-M   'P 1'
#
loop_
_entity.id
_entity.type
_entity.pdbx_description
1 polymer ?
#
loop_
_entity_poly.entity_id
_entity_poly.type
_entity_poly.pdbx_seq_one_letter_code
_entity_poly.pdbx_strand_id
1 'polypeptide(L)'
;MKKNVTVIGHRGIAAAYPENTLISFEKAVEAGVDAIEFDVHMTRDEQLVVTHDPTVNRCSNGTGDVNSYTLNQLKALDFGKWKSPEFAGTRIPTLDETLDAIHAKRPELFLLVELKDDREACTRMVLDVLRRRNLLGNSLVLSFHSRQLKLLRELEPGIRLQGFPHRYLKIPCPELYDFIDKVCIWNHEASAAEVEEFHKRGIEVDVYPVDDELQLEKVLALDIDSITTNAAHTMIPLREKRGLR
;
A
#
# COMPACT_ATOMS: atom_id res chain seq x y z
N MET A 1 22.84 -15.12 10.21
CA MET A 1 21.93 -15.51 9.10
C MET A 1 21.60 -14.24 8.34
N LYS A 2 21.62 -14.24 7.01
CA LYS A 2 21.16 -13.07 6.24
C LYS A 2 19.68 -12.89 6.52
N LYS A 3 19.25 -11.68 6.92
CA LYS A 3 17.86 -11.37 7.19
C LYS A 3 17.07 -11.34 5.88
N ASN A 4 15.92 -11.99 5.85
CA ASN A 4 14.99 -11.83 4.73
C ASN A 4 14.38 -10.43 4.81
N VAL A 5 14.35 -9.71 3.69
CA VAL A 5 13.71 -8.40 3.58
C VAL A 5 12.57 -8.51 2.58
N THR A 6 11.36 -8.28 3.07
CA THR A 6 10.15 -8.29 2.24
C THR A 6 10.16 -7.13 1.25
N VAL A 7 9.91 -7.39 -0.02
CA VAL A 7 9.79 -6.36 -1.08
C VAL A 7 8.32 -6.15 -1.41
N ILE A 8 7.82 -4.95 -1.12
CA ILE A 8 6.43 -4.55 -1.31
C ILE A 8 6.35 -3.66 -2.55
N GLY A 9 5.54 -4.07 -3.53
CA GLY A 9 5.26 -3.27 -4.74
C GLY A 9 4.29 -2.14 -4.42
N HIS A 10 4.77 -0.88 -4.40
CA HIS A 10 3.99 0.32 -4.10
C HIS A 10 3.06 0.67 -5.25
N ARG A 11 1.75 0.58 -5.03
CA ARG A 11 0.71 0.76 -6.07
C ARG A 11 0.96 -0.11 -7.31
N GLY A 12 1.54 -1.30 -7.08
CA GLY A 12 2.08 -2.19 -8.09
C GLY A 12 3.53 -1.87 -8.44
N ILE A 13 3.83 -1.49 -9.69
CA ILE A 13 5.14 -0.97 -10.16
C ILE A 13 4.93 0.47 -10.65
N ALA A 14 4.70 1.41 -9.74
CA ALA A 14 4.35 2.78 -10.07
C ALA A 14 5.43 3.53 -10.89
N ALA A 15 6.70 3.11 -10.82
CA ALA A 15 7.77 3.68 -11.64
C ALA A 15 7.56 3.43 -13.15
N ALA A 16 7.05 2.26 -13.54
CA ALA A 16 6.96 1.85 -14.93
C ALA A 16 5.53 1.86 -15.49
N TYR A 17 4.51 1.63 -14.66
CA TYR A 17 3.10 1.49 -15.03
C TYR A 17 2.23 2.55 -14.35
N PRO A 18 1.02 2.84 -14.88
CA PRO A 18 0.09 3.72 -14.18
C PRO A 18 -0.26 3.12 -12.81
N GLU A 19 0.05 3.86 -11.75
CA GLU A 19 -0.13 3.43 -10.36
C GLU A 19 -1.58 3.05 -10.06
N ASN A 20 -1.79 2.11 -9.12
CA ASN A 20 -3.11 1.70 -8.66
C ASN A 20 -4.03 1.19 -9.80
N THR A 21 -3.47 0.52 -10.79
CA THR A 21 -4.21 -0.08 -11.90
C THR A 21 -3.96 -1.58 -12.01
N LEU A 22 -4.87 -2.31 -12.66
CA LEU A 22 -4.74 -3.76 -12.82
C LEU A 22 -3.44 -4.14 -13.51
N ILE A 23 -3.04 -3.40 -14.57
CA ILE A 23 -1.76 -3.67 -15.26
C ILE A 23 -0.55 -3.49 -14.33
N SER A 24 -0.55 -2.47 -13.46
CA SER A 24 0.53 -2.25 -12.50
C SER A 24 0.62 -3.40 -11.50
N PHE A 25 -0.50 -3.89 -11.00
CA PHE A 25 -0.55 -5.02 -10.07
C PHE A 25 -0.14 -6.33 -10.73
N GLU A 26 -0.63 -6.62 -11.93
CA GLU A 26 -0.22 -7.80 -12.70
C GLU A 26 1.28 -7.84 -12.91
N LYS A 27 1.88 -6.70 -13.27
CA LYS A 27 3.33 -6.59 -13.47
C LYS A 27 4.12 -6.72 -12.17
N ALA A 28 3.58 -6.28 -11.05
CA ALA A 28 4.20 -6.50 -9.74
C ALA A 28 4.20 -7.99 -9.37
N VAL A 29 3.09 -8.69 -9.59
CA VAL A 29 3.02 -10.15 -9.41
C VAL A 29 4.02 -10.87 -10.30
N GLU A 30 4.11 -10.51 -11.58
CA GLU A 30 5.06 -11.09 -12.54
C GLU A 30 6.52 -10.82 -12.17
N ALA A 31 6.82 -9.66 -11.57
CA ALA A 31 8.15 -9.33 -11.06
C ALA A 31 8.55 -10.13 -9.80
N GLY A 32 7.59 -10.81 -9.15
CA GLY A 32 7.86 -11.66 -8.00
C GLY A 32 7.93 -10.91 -6.66
N VAL A 33 7.17 -9.83 -6.49
CA VAL A 33 7.07 -9.13 -5.20
C VAL A 33 6.51 -10.06 -4.12
N ASP A 34 6.88 -9.81 -2.87
CA ASP A 34 6.38 -10.59 -1.72
C ASP A 34 5.02 -10.07 -1.24
N ALA A 35 4.73 -8.80 -1.50
CA ALA A 35 3.47 -8.16 -1.17
C ALA A 35 3.17 -7.02 -2.16
N ILE A 36 1.90 -6.62 -2.24
CA ILE A 36 1.46 -5.44 -3.00
C ILE A 36 0.75 -4.48 -2.06
N GLU A 37 1.11 -3.21 -2.17
CA GLU A 37 0.42 -2.12 -1.51
C GLU A 37 -0.47 -1.40 -2.53
N PHE A 38 -1.66 -0.94 -2.09
CA PHE A 38 -2.59 -0.12 -2.87
C PHE A 38 -3.50 0.73 -1.97
N ASP A 39 -4.00 1.83 -2.56
CA ASP A 39 -4.74 2.88 -1.89
C ASP A 39 -6.24 2.80 -2.13
N VAL A 40 -7.07 2.89 -1.09
CA VAL A 40 -8.53 2.77 -1.23
C VAL A 40 -9.24 4.08 -0.87
N HIS A 41 -10.13 4.49 -1.77
CA HIS A 41 -11.13 5.55 -1.56
C HIS A 41 -12.55 5.01 -1.76
N MET A 42 -13.55 5.76 -1.28
CA MET A 42 -14.96 5.46 -1.48
C MET A 42 -15.61 6.52 -2.35
N THR A 43 -16.35 6.10 -3.37
CA THR A 43 -17.10 6.98 -4.28
C THR A 43 -18.32 7.60 -3.61
N ARG A 44 -19.07 8.47 -4.36
CA ARG A 44 -20.33 9.06 -3.91
C ARG A 44 -21.45 8.02 -3.72
N ASP A 45 -21.46 6.98 -4.55
CA ASP A 45 -22.40 5.86 -4.49
C ASP A 45 -21.84 4.67 -3.71
N GLU A 46 -20.93 4.95 -2.75
CA GLU A 46 -20.39 3.99 -1.77
C GLU A 46 -19.72 2.76 -2.41
N GLN A 47 -19.01 2.95 -3.52
CA GLN A 47 -18.18 1.90 -4.09
C GLN A 47 -16.72 2.12 -3.72
N LEU A 48 -16.00 1.04 -3.38
CA LEU A 48 -14.57 1.11 -3.07
C LEU A 48 -13.78 1.07 -4.37
N VAL A 49 -12.95 2.10 -4.60
CA VAL A 49 -12.07 2.24 -5.77
C VAL A 49 -10.62 2.39 -5.33
N VAL A 50 -9.69 2.00 -6.22
CA VAL A 50 -8.27 2.00 -5.89
C VAL A 50 -7.58 3.16 -6.61
N THR A 51 -7.17 4.17 -5.84
CA THR A 51 -6.44 5.37 -6.29
C THR A 51 -5.84 6.09 -5.08
N HIS A 52 -4.72 6.80 -5.26
CA HIS A 52 -4.02 7.44 -4.14
C HIS A 52 -4.59 8.79 -3.72
N ASP A 53 -4.73 9.72 -4.68
CA ASP A 53 -5.10 11.09 -4.37
C ASP A 53 -6.61 11.19 -4.05
N PRO A 54 -7.03 12.12 -3.20
CA PRO A 54 -8.45 12.40 -2.98
C PRO A 54 -9.13 12.96 -4.23
N THR A 55 -8.38 13.38 -5.23
CA THR A 55 -8.86 13.89 -6.53
C THR A 55 -8.41 13.02 -7.69
N VAL A 56 -9.14 13.05 -8.80
CA VAL A 56 -8.77 12.34 -10.03
C VAL A 56 -7.78 13.10 -10.92
N ASN A 57 -7.36 14.30 -10.51
CA ASN A 57 -6.68 15.28 -11.39
C ASN A 57 -5.32 14.80 -11.92
N ARG A 58 -4.50 14.17 -11.07
CA ARG A 58 -3.14 13.78 -11.43
C ARG A 58 -3.09 12.53 -12.30
N CYS A 59 -3.94 11.55 -12.00
CA CYS A 59 -3.87 10.22 -12.58
C CYS A 59 -4.98 9.95 -13.61
N SER A 60 -5.75 10.96 -14.00
CA SER A 60 -6.79 10.78 -15.01
C SER A 60 -6.95 11.99 -15.93
N ASN A 61 -7.85 11.87 -16.91
CA ASN A 61 -8.29 12.96 -17.76
C ASN A 61 -9.50 13.74 -17.19
N GLY A 62 -9.91 13.44 -15.93
CA GLY A 62 -10.97 14.14 -15.19
C GLY A 62 -10.44 15.19 -14.22
N THR A 63 -11.35 15.88 -13.53
CA THR A 63 -11.04 16.87 -12.48
C THR A 63 -12.08 16.82 -11.36
N GLY A 64 -11.63 16.93 -10.11
CA GLY A 64 -12.49 16.96 -8.91
C GLY A 64 -12.23 15.77 -7.99
N ASP A 65 -12.98 15.75 -6.88
CA ASP A 65 -12.79 14.77 -5.81
C ASP A 65 -13.37 13.40 -6.19
N VAL A 66 -12.68 12.34 -5.83
CA VAL A 66 -13.13 10.94 -6.04
C VAL A 66 -14.53 10.72 -5.46
N ASN A 67 -14.78 11.23 -4.25
CA ASN A 67 -16.06 11.09 -3.57
C ASN A 67 -17.20 11.93 -4.15
N SER A 68 -16.94 12.78 -5.15
CA SER A 68 -17.97 13.51 -5.91
C SER A 68 -18.50 12.73 -7.12
N TYR A 69 -17.81 11.64 -7.52
CA TYR A 69 -18.17 10.78 -8.64
C TYR A 69 -18.89 9.51 -8.20
N THR A 70 -19.78 9.01 -9.05
CA THR A 70 -20.23 7.62 -8.98
C THR A 70 -19.17 6.70 -9.61
N LEU A 71 -19.21 5.41 -9.31
CA LEU A 71 -18.33 4.42 -9.93
C LEU A 71 -18.40 4.47 -11.47
N ASN A 72 -19.62 4.54 -12.03
CA ASN A 72 -19.79 4.60 -13.49
C ASN A 72 -19.13 5.83 -14.10
N GLN A 73 -19.17 6.98 -13.43
CA GLN A 73 -18.50 8.19 -13.88
C GLN A 73 -16.98 8.05 -13.82
N LEU A 74 -16.43 7.47 -12.75
CA LEU A 74 -14.99 7.19 -12.64
C LEU A 74 -14.52 6.19 -13.70
N LYS A 75 -15.29 5.13 -13.96
CA LYS A 75 -15.00 4.13 -15.00
C LYS A 75 -15.00 4.72 -16.42
N ALA A 76 -15.63 5.86 -16.67
CA ALA A 76 -15.58 6.56 -17.95
C ALA A 76 -14.26 7.33 -18.17
N LEU A 77 -13.51 7.65 -17.11
CA LEU A 77 -12.23 8.38 -17.20
C LEU A 77 -11.08 7.46 -17.63
N ASP A 78 -10.03 8.07 -18.18
CA ASP A 78 -8.79 7.41 -18.55
C ASP A 78 -7.75 7.63 -17.43
N PHE A 79 -7.34 6.53 -16.78
CA PHE A 79 -6.35 6.53 -15.70
C PHE A 79 -4.97 6.04 -16.15
N GLY A 80 -4.71 5.93 -17.45
CA GLY A 80 -3.43 5.43 -17.95
C GLY A 80 -2.63 6.41 -18.78
N LYS A 81 -3.30 7.20 -19.61
CA LYS A 81 -2.65 8.09 -20.59
C LYS A 81 -1.70 9.12 -19.97
N TRP A 82 -1.93 9.53 -18.73
CA TRP A 82 -1.04 10.44 -18.00
C TRP A 82 0.37 9.85 -17.80
N LYS A 83 0.47 8.52 -17.64
CA LYS A 83 1.74 7.80 -17.47
C LYS A 83 2.48 7.65 -18.80
N SER A 84 1.78 7.15 -19.82
CA SER A 84 2.28 7.03 -21.20
C SER A 84 1.09 6.83 -22.14
N PRO A 85 1.18 7.29 -23.43
CA PRO A 85 0.15 7.04 -24.43
C PRO A 85 -0.21 5.57 -24.63
N GLU A 86 0.73 4.65 -24.40
CA GLU A 86 0.51 3.20 -24.52
C GLU A 86 -0.51 2.64 -23.52
N PHE A 87 -0.69 3.34 -22.37
CA PHE A 87 -1.66 2.96 -21.35
C PHE A 87 -3.01 3.67 -21.49
N ALA A 88 -3.22 4.39 -22.61
CA ALA A 88 -4.49 5.05 -22.85
C ALA A 88 -5.66 4.06 -22.80
N GLY A 89 -6.76 4.49 -22.16
CA GLY A 89 -7.94 3.65 -21.96
C GLY A 89 -7.92 2.79 -20.70
N THR A 90 -6.84 2.81 -19.90
CA THR A 90 -6.80 2.15 -18.58
C THR A 90 -7.87 2.75 -17.68
N ARG A 91 -8.59 1.88 -16.95
CA ARG A 91 -9.68 2.28 -16.05
C ARG A 91 -9.26 2.17 -14.59
N ILE A 92 -9.84 3.02 -13.74
CA ILE A 92 -9.72 2.87 -12.29
C ILE A 92 -10.32 1.54 -11.85
N PRO A 93 -9.63 0.69 -11.09
CA PRO A 93 -10.21 -0.55 -10.59
C PRO A 93 -11.03 -0.30 -9.32
N THR A 94 -12.01 -1.16 -9.09
CA THR A 94 -12.60 -1.33 -7.75
C THR A 94 -11.67 -2.16 -6.87
N LEU A 95 -11.91 -2.16 -5.54
CA LEU A 95 -11.20 -3.05 -4.63
C LEU A 95 -11.41 -4.52 -5.01
N ASP A 96 -12.65 -4.91 -5.34
CA ASP A 96 -12.95 -6.29 -5.73
C ASP A 96 -12.21 -6.72 -7.01
N GLU A 97 -12.20 -5.87 -8.06
CA GLU A 97 -11.43 -6.13 -9.30
C GLU A 97 -9.92 -6.24 -9.03
N THR A 98 -9.39 -5.42 -8.13
CA THR A 98 -7.97 -5.46 -7.73
C THR A 98 -7.63 -6.79 -7.07
N LEU A 99 -8.44 -7.21 -6.10
CA LEU A 99 -8.25 -8.47 -5.40
C LEU A 99 -8.38 -9.68 -6.34
N ASP A 100 -9.35 -9.65 -7.27
CA ASP A 100 -9.52 -10.71 -8.26
C ASP A 100 -8.31 -10.83 -9.18
N ALA A 101 -7.79 -9.69 -9.70
CA ALA A 101 -6.63 -9.68 -10.60
C ALA A 101 -5.36 -10.20 -9.92
N ILE A 102 -5.11 -9.81 -8.67
CA ILE A 102 -3.95 -10.26 -7.90
C ILE A 102 -4.06 -11.76 -7.59
N HIS A 103 -5.20 -12.21 -7.04
CA HIS A 103 -5.38 -13.58 -6.59
C HIS A 103 -5.52 -14.59 -7.72
N ALA A 104 -5.98 -14.17 -8.91
CA ALA A 104 -5.99 -15.03 -10.10
C ALA A 104 -4.58 -15.52 -10.47
N LYS A 105 -3.55 -14.72 -10.17
CA LYS A 105 -2.13 -15.03 -10.47
C LYS A 105 -1.39 -15.59 -9.24
N ARG A 106 -1.64 -15.03 -8.05
CA ARG A 106 -0.98 -15.42 -6.79
C ARG A 106 -1.95 -15.33 -5.61
N PRO A 107 -2.71 -16.40 -5.34
CA PRO A 107 -3.73 -16.43 -4.28
C PRO A 107 -3.19 -16.13 -2.87
N GLU A 108 -1.92 -16.47 -2.62
CA GLU A 108 -1.24 -16.30 -1.33
C GLU A 108 -0.50 -14.95 -1.19
N LEU A 109 -0.52 -14.08 -2.21
CA LEU A 109 0.21 -12.82 -2.15
C LEU A 109 -0.31 -11.92 -1.04
N PHE A 110 0.61 -11.44 -0.18
CA PHE A 110 0.26 -10.58 0.94
C PHE A 110 -0.16 -9.19 0.47
N LEU A 111 -1.17 -8.62 1.10
CA LEU A 111 -1.77 -7.35 0.68
C LEU A 111 -1.59 -6.27 1.74
N LEU A 112 -1.16 -5.08 1.32
CA LEU A 112 -1.15 -3.88 2.15
C LEU A 112 -2.23 -2.92 1.61
N VAL A 113 -3.27 -2.70 2.40
CA VAL A 113 -4.45 -1.90 2.00
C VAL A 113 -4.42 -0.57 2.72
N GLU A 114 -4.07 0.52 2.01
CA GLU A 114 -4.07 1.85 2.60
C GLU A 114 -5.45 2.51 2.55
N LEU A 115 -5.96 2.93 3.70
CA LEU A 115 -7.18 3.72 3.82
C LEU A 115 -6.84 5.19 3.64
N LYS A 116 -7.21 5.76 2.49
CA LYS A 116 -7.03 7.18 2.15
C LYS A 116 -8.26 8.02 2.48
N ASP A 117 -9.43 7.41 2.46
CA ASP A 117 -10.70 8.04 2.79
C ASP A 117 -10.92 8.01 4.30
N ASP A 118 -11.13 9.16 4.93
CA ASP A 118 -11.25 9.28 6.38
C ASP A 118 -12.64 8.95 6.94
N ARG A 119 -13.60 8.61 6.08
CA ARG A 119 -14.94 8.20 6.48
C ARG A 119 -14.93 6.82 7.12
N GLU A 120 -15.55 6.71 8.30
CA GLU A 120 -15.69 5.43 9.01
C GLU A 120 -16.38 4.35 8.16
N ALA A 121 -17.34 4.76 7.31
CA ALA A 121 -18.01 3.84 6.39
C ALA A 121 -17.02 3.14 5.44
N CYS A 122 -16.03 3.88 4.91
CA CYS A 122 -14.98 3.29 4.07
C CYS A 122 -14.18 2.23 4.83
N THR A 123 -13.77 2.53 6.07
CA THR A 123 -13.04 1.59 6.94
C THR A 123 -13.84 0.30 7.16
N ARG A 124 -15.12 0.42 7.51
CA ARG A 124 -16.00 -0.74 7.72
C ARG A 124 -16.20 -1.57 6.45
N MET A 125 -16.41 -0.91 5.31
CA MET A 125 -16.58 -1.59 4.03
C MET A 125 -15.32 -2.34 3.60
N VAL A 126 -14.13 -1.76 3.77
CA VAL A 126 -12.86 -2.46 3.49
C VAL A 126 -12.71 -3.69 4.41
N LEU A 127 -12.98 -3.54 5.71
CA LEU A 127 -12.95 -4.67 6.65
C LEU A 127 -13.93 -5.78 6.23
N ASP A 128 -15.14 -5.43 5.82
CA ASP A 128 -16.14 -6.40 5.37
C ASP A 128 -15.72 -7.10 4.07
N VAL A 129 -15.04 -6.40 3.14
CA VAL A 129 -14.45 -7.04 1.95
C VAL A 129 -13.39 -8.06 2.36
N LEU A 130 -12.46 -7.69 3.25
CA LEU A 130 -11.40 -8.60 3.72
C LEU A 130 -11.97 -9.83 4.43
N ARG A 131 -13.00 -9.65 5.26
CA ARG A 131 -13.69 -10.76 5.96
C ARG A 131 -14.37 -11.72 4.98
N ARG A 132 -15.23 -11.22 4.09
CA ARG A 132 -15.99 -12.07 3.16
C ARG A 132 -15.11 -12.82 2.17
N ARG A 133 -13.91 -12.29 1.87
CA ARG A 133 -12.92 -12.91 1.00
C ARG A 133 -11.92 -13.79 1.76
N ASN A 134 -12.03 -13.89 3.08
CA ASN A 134 -11.12 -14.65 3.96
C ASN A 134 -9.65 -14.16 3.84
N LEU A 135 -9.44 -12.83 3.78
CA LEU A 135 -8.15 -12.22 3.55
C LEU A 135 -7.53 -11.59 4.81
N LEU A 136 -8.20 -11.64 5.97
CA LEU A 136 -7.69 -11.04 7.21
C LEU A 136 -6.29 -11.55 7.60
N GLY A 137 -6.04 -12.84 7.43
CA GLY A 137 -4.74 -13.46 7.73
C GLY A 137 -3.66 -13.20 6.67
N ASN A 138 -4.05 -12.71 5.49
CA ASN A 138 -3.17 -12.45 4.35
C ASN A 138 -3.15 -10.97 3.94
N SER A 139 -3.49 -10.09 4.86
CA SER A 139 -3.48 -8.65 4.65
C SER A 139 -3.06 -7.88 5.88
N LEU A 140 -2.64 -6.66 5.62
CA LEU A 140 -2.35 -5.63 6.60
C LEU A 140 -3.05 -4.35 6.13
N VAL A 141 -3.72 -3.64 7.05
CA VAL A 141 -4.34 -2.35 6.74
C VAL A 141 -3.48 -1.22 7.29
N LEU A 142 -3.26 -0.19 6.48
CA LEU A 142 -2.48 0.97 6.88
C LEU A 142 -3.24 2.27 6.67
N SER A 143 -2.90 3.30 7.44
CA SER A 143 -3.46 4.64 7.28
C SER A 143 -2.65 5.70 8.02
N PHE A 144 -2.60 6.93 7.46
CA PHE A 144 -2.18 8.12 8.19
C PHE A 144 -3.25 8.63 9.17
N HIS A 145 -4.48 8.13 9.04
CA HIS A 145 -5.59 8.44 9.93
C HIS A 145 -5.64 7.42 11.09
N SER A 146 -4.87 7.64 12.14
CA SER A 146 -4.75 6.73 13.29
C SER A 146 -6.09 6.34 13.92
N ARG A 147 -7.11 7.21 13.82
CA ARG A 147 -8.48 6.92 14.27
C ARG A 147 -9.08 5.71 13.54
N GLN A 148 -8.80 5.56 12.24
CA GLN A 148 -9.27 4.40 11.45
C GLN A 148 -8.58 3.12 11.89
N LEU A 149 -7.26 3.18 12.16
CA LEU A 149 -6.52 2.04 12.68
C LEU A 149 -7.03 1.61 14.04
N LYS A 150 -7.35 2.57 14.92
CA LYS A 150 -7.95 2.29 16.23
C LYS A 150 -9.31 1.61 16.09
N LEU A 151 -10.17 2.12 15.22
CA LEU A 151 -11.47 1.52 14.91
C LEU A 151 -11.30 0.08 14.39
N LEU A 152 -10.36 -0.16 13.49
CA LEU A 152 -10.08 -1.51 12.98
C LEU A 152 -9.64 -2.45 14.09
N ARG A 153 -8.76 -2.02 14.99
CA ARG A 153 -8.33 -2.82 16.14
C ARG A 153 -9.49 -3.19 17.07
N GLU A 154 -10.45 -2.27 17.26
CA GLU A 154 -11.67 -2.51 18.04
C GLU A 154 -12.63 -3.50 17.36
N LEU A 155 -12.79 -3.39 16.03
CA LEU A 155 -13.71 -4.23 15.23
C LEU A 155 -13.16 -5.62 14.92
N GLU A 156 -11.85 -5.75 14.78
CA GLU A 156 -11.12 -6.96 14.38
C GLU A 156 -9.78 -7.02 15.12
N PRO A 157 -9.75 -7.50 16.37
CA PRO A 157 -8.52 -7.50 17.19
C PRO A 157 -7.33 -8.23 16.57
N GLY A 158 -7.58 -9.19 15.67
CA GLY A 158 -6.54 -9.99 15.00
C GLY A 158 -6.00 -9.39 13.71
N ILE A 159 -6.55 -8.28 13.20
CA ILE A 159 -6.07 -7.68 11.95
C ILE A 159 -4.69 -7.04 12.13
N ARG A 160 -3.80 -7.26 11.17
CA ARG A 160 -2.50 -6.57 11.18
C ARG A 160 -2.66 -5.13 10.73
N LEU A 161 -2.03 -4.20 11.46
CA LEU A 161 -2.12 -2.77 11.24
C LEU A 161 -0.74 -2.14 11.08
N GLN A 162 -0.61 -1.23 10.11
CA GLN A 162 0.57 -0.39 9.95
C GLN A 162 0.20 1.08 10.12
N GLY A 163 0.98 1.76 10.95
CA GLY A 163 0.91 3.20 11.11
C GLY A 163 2.18 3.88 10.59
N PHE A 164 2.30 5.15 10.96
CA PHE A 164 3.44 6.00 10.61
C PHE A 164 3.99 6.67 11.86
N PRO A 165 5.27 7.09 11.89
CA PRO A 165 5.81 7.87 12.98
C PRO A 165 4.94 9.08 13.35
N HIS A 166 4.84 9.39 14.63
CA HIS A 166 3.99 10.51 15.12
C HIS A 166 4.24 11.82 14.37
N ARG A 167 5.50 12.08 13.95
CA ARG A 167 5.88 13.27 13.19
C ARG A 167 5.23 13.38 11.81
N TYR A 168 4.65 12.28 11.27
CA TYR A 168 3.94 12.27 9.98
C TYR A 168 2.42 12.44 10.14
N LEU A 169 1.90 12.32 11.36
CA LEU A 169 0.47 12.37 11.62
C LEU A 169 -0.02 13.82 11.71
N LYS A 170 -1.07 14.15 10.97
CA LYS A 170 -1.74 15.44 11.09
C LYS A 170 -2.48 15.59 12.43
N ILE A 171 -3.00 14.49 12.96
CA ILE A 171 -3.71 14.43 14.24
C ILE A 171 -2.90 13.52 15.15
N PRO A 172 -2.41 14.01 16.29
CA PRO A 172 -1.67 13.21 17.24
C PRO A 172 -2.47 12.00 17.76
N CYS A 173 -1.79 10.86 17.91
CA CYS A 173 -2.34 9.66 18.50
C CYS A 173 -1.27 9.04 19.42
N PRO A 174 -1.14 9.49 20.68
CA PRO A 174 -0.08 9.04 21.58
C PRO A 174 -0.02 7.53 21.77
N GLU A 175 -1.19 6.87 21.77
CA GLU A 175 -1.33 5.42 21.92
C GLU A 175 -1.14 4.61 20.62
N LEU A 176 -0.75 5.21 19.51
CA LEU A 176 -0.64 4.52 18.21
C LEU A 176 0.21 3.27 18.28
N TYR A 177 1.37 3.35 18.93
CA TYR A 177 2.33 2.25 19.02
C TYR A 177 1.90 1.13 19.98
N ASP A 178 0.78 1.28 20.69
CA ASP A 178 0.25 0.23 21.57
C ASP A 178 -0.65 -0.75 20.80
N PHE A 179 -1.05 -0.40 19.57
CA PHE A 179 -2.01 -1.22 18.81
C PHE A 179 -1.66 -1.45 17.33
N ILE A 180 -0.51 -0.96 16.83
CA ILE A 180 -0.03 -1.30 15.49
C ILE A 180 1.03 -2.40 15.54
N ASP A 181 1.15 -3.15 14.44
CA ASP A 181 2.10 -4.25 14.28
C ASP A 181 3.32 -3.84 13.46
N LYS A 182 3.20 -2.75 12.68
CA LYS A 182 4.21 -2.29 11.75
C LYS A 182 4.19 -0.76 11.63
N VAL A 183 5.36 -0.17 11.39
CA VAL A 183 5.51 1.25 11.10
C VAL A 183 6.23 1.43 9.76
N CYS A 184 5.85 2.45 8.98
CA CYS A 184 6.55 2.83 7.75
C CYS A 184 7.27 4.16 7.93
N ILE A 185 8.59 4.17 7.63
CA ILE A 185 9.47 5.33 7.78
C ILE A 185 10.00 5.73 6.40
N TRP A 186 10.13 7.04 6.14
CA TRP A 186 10.76 7.52 4.92
C TRP A 186 12.25 7.20 4.90
N ASN A 187 12.77 6.74 3.75
CA ASN A 187 14.14 6.24 3.60
C ASN A 187 15.23 7.24 4.01
N HIS A 188 14.97 8.54 3.83
CA HIS A 188 15.92 9.60 4.17
C HIS A 188 15.91 9.99 5.65
N GLU A 189 14.90 9.55 6.42
CA GLU A 189 14.77 9.77 7.86
C GLU A 189 15.09 8.53 8.69
N ALA A 190 15.04 7.35 8.08
CA ALA A 190 15.25 6.09 8.79
C ALA A 190 16.67 6.03 9.42
N SER A 191 16.75 5.62 10.67
CA SER A 191 17.98 5.45 11.43
C SER A 191 18.00 4.13 12.22
N ALA A 192 19.20 3.59 12.45
CA ALA A 192 19.35 2.35 13.21
C ALA A 192 18.78 2.45 14.65
N ALA A 193 18.92 3.61 15.28
CA ALA A 193 18.40 3.83 16.63
C ALA A 193 16.85 3.79 16.66
N GLU A 194 16.19 4.37 15.66
CA GLU A 194 14.74 4.36 15.55
C GLU A 194 14.20 2.96 15.21
N VAL A 195 14.86 2.26 14.29
CA VAL A 195 14.51 0.86 13.96
C VAL A 195 14.61 -0.03 15.19
N GLU A 196 15.72 0.07 15.95
CA GLU A 196 15.92 -0.67 17.21
C GLU A 196 14.85 -0.35 18.25
N GLU A 197 14.41 0.91 18.34
CA GLU A 197 13.36 1.31 19.28
C GLU A 197 12.01 0.67 18.92
N PHE A 198 11.63 0.64 17.64
CA PHE A 198 10.40 -0.04 17.20
C PHE A 198 10.48 -1.55 17.42
N HIS A 199 11.61 -2.18 17.10
CA HIS A 199 11.82 -3.60 17.36
C HIS A 199 11.71 -3.96 18.86
N LYS A 200 12.22 -3.12 19.77
CA LYS A 200 12.04 -3.31 21.24
C LYS A 200 10.57 -3.28 21.66
N ARG A 201 9.71 -2.64 20.90
CA ARG A 201 8.25 -2.63 21.09
C ARG A 201 7.53 -3.80 20.39
N GLY A 202 8.27 -4.63 19.66
CA GLY A 202 7.68 -5.69 18.82
C GLY A 202 7.02 -5.19 17.53
N ILE A 203 7.36 -3.97 17.09
CA ILE A 203 6.81 -3.34 15.89
C ILE A 203 7.79 -3.56 14.73
N GLU A 204 7.33 -4.15 13.63
CA GLU A 204 8.10 -4.30 12.39
C GLU A 204 8.33 -2.94 11.72
N VAL A 205 9.45 -2.79 11.00
CA VAL A 205 9.80 -1.55 10.30
C VAL A 205 9.83 -1.76 8.80
N ASP A 206 9.00 -0.99 8.10
CA ASP A 206 9.03 -0.79 6.65
C ASP A 206 9.74 0.51 6.31
N VAL A 207 10.44 0.55 5.17
CA VAL A 207 11.07 1.77 4.68
C VAL A 207 10.63 2.09 3.26
N TYR A 208 10.19 3.35 3.02
CA TYR A 208 9.63 3.83 1.76
C TYR A 208 10.18 5.21 1.36
N PRO A 209 10.31 5.52 0.07
CA PRO A 209 10.47 4.56 -1.03
C PRO A 209 11.93 4.07 -1.11
N VAL A 210 12.10 2.85 -1.62
CA VAL A 210 13.45 2.30 -1.91
C VAL A 210 13.46 1.86 -3.36
N ASP A 211 13.94 2.72 -4.26
CA ASP A 211 13.76 2.59 -5.70
C ASP A 211 15.07 2.34 -6.47
N ASP A 212 16.22 2.47 -5.82
CA ASP A 212 17.54 2.25 -6.40
C ASP A 212 18.51 1.47 -5.50
N GLU A 213 19.65 1.06 -6.08
CA GLU A 213 20.65 0.23 -5.39
C GLU A 213 21.29 0.95 -4.20
N LEU A 214 21.52 2.26 -4.29
CA LEU A 214 22.12 3.04 -3.21
C LEU A 214 21.19 3.15 -1.99
N GLN A 215 19.91 3.40 -2.26
CA GLN A 215 18.88 3.42 -1.21
C GLN A 215 18.75 2.05 -0.56
N LEU A 216 18.73 0.97 -1.36
CA LEU A 216 18.66 -0.41 -0.84
C LEU A 216 19.85 -0.71 0.09
N GLU A 217 21.09 -0.40 -0.32
CA GLU A 217 22.27 -0.61 0.52
C GLU A 217 22.19 0.14 1.84
N LYS A 218 21.78 1.41 1.78
CA LYS A 218 21.62 2.25 2.97
C LYS A 218 20.63 1.65 3.96
N VAL A 219 19.46 1.22 3.50
CA VAL A 219 18.40 0.73 4.40
C VAL A 219 18.66 -0.68 4.91
N LEU A 220 19.32 -1.54 4.13
CA LEU A 220 19.73 -2.87 4.59
C LEU A 220 20.71 -2.84 5.77
N ALA A 221 21.46 -1.75 5.93
CA ALA A 221 22.34 -1.54 7.09
C ALA A 221 21.58 -1.20 8.37
N LEU A 222 20.28 -0.90 8.28
CA LEU A 222 19.44 -0.47 9.42
C LEU A 222 18.66 -1.62 10.09
N ASP A 223 18.83 -2.87 9.62
CA ASP A 223 18.11 -4.06 10.13
C ASP A 223 16.58 -4.01 9.97
N ILE A 224 16.09 -3.40 8.88
CA ILE A 224 14.67 -3.28 8.54
C ILE A 224 14.02 -4.62 8.20
N ASP A 225 12.67 -4.71 8.23
CA ASP A 225 11.90 -5.92 7.94
C ASP A 225 11.37 -5.94 6.50
N SER A 226 11.08 -4.77 5.94
CA SER A 226 10.59 -4.65 4.56
C SER A 226 10.98 -3.33 3.92
N ILE A 227 10.91 -3.33 2.60
CA ILE A 227 10.97 -2.13 1.77
C ILE A 227 9.71 -2.01 0.92
N THR A 228 9.19 -0.80 0.81
CA THR A 228 8.13 -0.46 -0.14
C THR A 228 8.74 0.32 -1.30
N THR A 229 8.55 -0.16 -2.53
CA THR A 229 9.24 0.36 -3.73
C THR A 229 8.29 0.64 -4.89
N ASN A 230 8.54 1.74 -5.60
CA ASN A 230 7.91 2.02 -6.90
C ASN A 230 8.54 1.21 -8.05
N ALA A 231 9.75 0.68 -7.85
CA ALA A 231 10.59 0.04 -8.85
C ALA A 231 10.83 -1.45 -8.55
N ALA A 232 9.79 -2.22 -8.23
CA ALA A 232 9.91 -3.63 -7.85
C ALA A 232 10.67 -4.47 -8.90
N HIS A 233 10.49 -4.18 -10.20
CA HIS A 233 11.23 -4.82 -11.29
C HIS A 233 12.75 -4.63 -11.21
N THR A 234 13.22 -3.60 -10.50
CA THR A 234 14.64 -3.34 -10.20
C THR A 234 15.04 -3.96 -8.86
N MET A 235 14.18 -3.79 -7.84
CA MET A 235 14.51 -4.22 -6.47
C MET A 235 14.56 -5.73 -6.30
N ILE A 236 13.68 -6.48 -6.94
CA ILE A 236 13.69 -7.96 -6.85
C ILE A 236 15.01 -8.55 -7.35
N PRO A 237 15.51 -8.26 -8.58
CA PRO A 237 16.82 -8.74 -9.02
C PRO A 237 17.98 -8.28 -8.13
N LEU A 238 17.94 -7.07 -7.60
CA LEU A 238 18.98 -6.56 -6.69
C LEU A 238 18.99 -7.30 -5.36
N ARG A 239 17.82 -7.62 -4.78
CA ARG A 239 17.69 -8.45 -3.58
C ARG A 239 18.26 -9.85 -3.81
N GLU A 240 17.87 -10.51 -4.90
CA GLU A 240 18.33 -11.85 -5.26
C GLU A 240 19.83 -11.92 -5.46
N LYS A 241 20.43 -10.95 -6.17
CA LYS A 241 21.89 -10.83 -6.36
C LYS A 241 22.65 -10.77 -5.04
N ARG A 242 22.03 -10.25 -3.98
CA ARG A 242 22.60 -10.19 -2.62
C ARG A 242 22.34 -11.46 -1.82
N GLY A 243 21.60 -12.43 -2.37
CA GLY A 243 21.21 -13.67 -1.69
C GLY A 243 20.29 -13.43 -0.49
N LEU A 244 19.53 -12.33 -0.53
CA LEU A 244 18.41 -12.05 0.39
C LEU A 244 17.14 -12.67 -0.21
N ARG A 245 16.26 -13.18 0.67
CA ARG A 245 14.96 -13.74 0.27
C ARG A 245 13.86 -13.06 1.04
#